data_b37b7dff2615d707c57b61b546e39b0a
#
_entry.id   b37b7dff2615d707c57b61b546e39b0a
#
_cell.length_a   1.000
_cell.length_b   1.000
_cell.length_c   1.000
_cell.angle_alpha   90.00
_cell.angle_beta   90.00
_cell.angle_gamma   90.00
#
_symmetry.space_group_name_H-M   'P 1'
#
loop_
_entity.id
_entity.type
_entity.pdbx_description
1 polymer ?
#
loop_
_entity_poly.entity_id
_entity_poly.type
_entity_poly.pdbx_seq_one_letter_code
_entity_poly.pdbx_strand_id
1 'polypeptide(L)'
;MLNRPSVTVSCVCLLAAGVAVVATTRLSIVRAQDLPRVIDVVDPSIGLRIRTDVKFDAVPLIDVLEFLATQGRMNMMVNWSALELAGIDRNTPVTLNLRGVNILTALRMTARTVSDQIGFDVDENILVITTRELADARMVTRLYPIDDLLSVVPNFDDAPEFSLQSSSGGGGGGGGGGGGGGLFGGGAGNGGANSGGNGGADGAELTRVERAEQIIQLLQATVEPDVWDVNGGRASMRYFAGNLIVTGPARVHGLFRAR
;
A
#
# COMPACT_ATOMS: atom_id res chain seq x y z
N MET A 1 -1.49 -6.78 -53.25
CA MET A 1 -2.57 -5.89 -53.73
C MET A 1 -3.88 -6.60 -53.47
N LEU A 2 -4.46 -6.40 -52.29
CA LEU A 2 -5.78 -6.94 -51.92
C LEU A 2 -6.84 -5.86 -52.08
N ASN A 3 -7.78 -6.18 -53.01
CA ASN A 3 -8.90 -5.35 -53.38
C ASN A 3 -9.87 -5.16 -52.19
N ARG A 4 -10.14 -3.92 -51.80
CA ARG A 4 -11.03 -3.58 -50.66
C ARG A 4 -12.46 -3.46 -51.21
N PRO A 5 -13.46 -4.21 -50.70
CA PRO A 5 -14.85 -3.95 -51.01
C PRO A 5 -15.34 -2.74 -50.20
N SER A 6 -15.64 -1.67 -50.92
CA SER A 6 -16.37 -0.51 -50.34
C SER A 6 -17.87 -0.78 -50.44
N VAL A 7 -18.54 -0.86 -49.30
CA VAL A 7 -20.00 -0.93 -49.27
C VAL A 7 -20.56 0.51 -49.35
N THR A 8 -21.13 0.86 -50.47
CA THR A 8 -21.85 2.13 -50.66
C THR A 8 -23.31 1.93 -50.33
N VAL A 9 -23.79 2.60 -49.31
CA VAL A 9 -25.23 2.71 -49.00
C VAL A 9 -25.72 3.99 -49.64
N SER A 10 -26.55 3.88 -50.67
CA SER A 10 -27.21 5.03 -51.30
C SER A 10 -28.51 5.31 -50.59
N CYS A 11 -28.59 6.48 -49.97
CA CYS A 11 -29.85 7.01 -49.42
C CYS A 11 -30.43 7.99 -50.44
N VAL A 12 -31.60 7.65 -51.02
CA VAL A 12 -32.32 8.51 -51.98
C VAL A 12 -33.33 9.33 -51.18
N CYS A 13 -33.10 10.64 -51.05
CA CYS A 13 -34.09 11.58 -50.54
C CYS A 13 -34.82 12.24 -51.74
N LEU A 14 -36.10 11.99 -51.88
CA LEU A 14 -36.98 12.65 -52.85
C LEU A 14 -37.41 14.02 -52.29
N LEU A 15 -36.90 15.10 -52.87
CA LEU A 15 -37.41 16.44 -52.64
C LEU A 15 -38.43 16.79 -53.72
N ALA A 16 -39.55 17.43 -53.31
CA ALA A 16 -40.73 17.75 -54.11
C ALA A 16 -40.51 18.79 -55.23
N ALA A 17 -39.32 18.99 -55.74
CA ALA A 17 -39.00 19.96 -56.82
C ALA A 17 -38.11 19.36 -57.93
N GLY A 18 -38.22 18.09 -58.24
CA GLY A 18 -37.74 17.54 -59.52
C GLY A 18 -36.22 17.47 -59.71
N VAL A 19 -35.39 17.69 -58.69
CA VAL A 19 -33.94 17.51 -58.76
C VAL A 19 -33.48 16.48 -57.71
N ALA A 20 -33.09 15.32 -58.15
CA ALA A 20 -32.51 14.28 -57.29
C ALA A 20 -31.06 14.62 -56.98
N VAL A 21 -30.81 15.11 -55.77
CA VAL A 21 -29.43 15.23 -55.25
C VAL A 21 -29.05 13.92 -54.57
N VAL A 22 -28.20 13.15 -55.22
CA VAL A 22 -27.63 11.93 -54.63
C VAL A 22 -26.46 12.33 -53.75
N ALA A 23 -26.73 12.47 -52.42
CA ALA A 23 -25.68 12.65 -51.45
C ALA A 23 -25.11 11.27 -51.05
N THR A 24 -23.93 10.92 -51.58
CA THR A 24 -23.23 9.73 -51.17
C THR A 24 -22.42 10.00 -49.88
N THR A 25 -23.02 9.71 -48.75
CA THR A 25 -22.28 9.69 -47.46
C THR A 25 -21.44 8.42 -47.39
N ARG A 26 -20.12 8.59 -47.43
CA ARG A 26 -19.19 7.49 -47.15
C ARG A 26 -19.19 7.23 -45.65
N LEU A 27 -19.88 6.20 -45.21
CA LEU A 27 -19.67 5.66 -43.86
C LEU A 27 -18.31 4.99 -43.85
N SER A 28 -17.35 5.61 -43.18
CA SER A 28 -16.07 4.96 -42.89
C SER A 28 -16.31 3.97 -41.73
N ILE A 29 -16.39 2.68 -42.05
CA ILE A 29 -16.41 1.64 -41.04
C ILE A 29 -14.99 1.61 -40.44
N VAL A 30 -14.82 2.19 -39.25
CA VAL A 30 -13.61 2.04 -38.46
C VAL A 30 -13.53 0.56 -38.07
N ARG A 31 -12.60 -0.16 -38.66
CA ARG A 31 -12.31 -1.56 -38.29
C ARG A 31 -11.68 -1.57 -36.90
N ALA A 32 -11.95 -2.61 -36.14
CA ALA A 32 -11.32 -2.86 -34.83
C ALA A 32 -9.76 -2.88 -34.88
N GLN A 33 -9.18 -3.01 -36.09
CA GLN A 33 -7.74 -2.92 -36.30
C GLN A 33 -7.20 -1.49 -36.41
N ASP A 34 -8.09 -0.48 -36.60
CA ASP A 34 -7.75 0.94 -36.66
C ASP A 34 -7.95 1.64 -35.29
N LEU A 35 -8.41 0.88 -34.28
CA LEU A 35 -8.39 1.37 -32.91
C LEU A 35 -6.91 1.53 -32.50
N PRO A 36 -6.54 2.68 -31.89
CA PRO A 36 -5.20 2.81 -31.35
C PRO A 36 -4.97 1.61 -30.44
N ARG A 37 -3.83 0.94 -30.63
CA ARG A 37 -3.42 -0.13 -29.71
C ARG A 37 -3.57 0.43 -28.33
N VAL A 38 -4.39 -0.24 -27.50
CA VAL A 38 -4.42 0.02 -26.07
C VAL A 38 -2.97 -0.11 -25.64
N ILE A 39 -2.32 1.01 -25.40
CA ILE A 39 -1.01 1.01 -24.75
C ILE A 39 -1.29 0.35 -23.44
N ASP A 40 -0.64 -0.78 -23.14
CA ASP A 40 -0.72 -1.43 -21.84
C ASP A 40 -0.21 -0.44 -20.80
N VAL A 41 -1.13 0.38 -20.28
CA VAL A 41 -0.87 1.31 -19.20
C VAL A 41 -0.77 0.46 -17.95
N VAL A 42 0.41 0.44 -17.39
CA VAL A 42 0.70 -0.30 -16.17
C VAL A 42 0.19 0.50 -14.98
N ASP A 43 -0.35 -0.19 -13.99
CA ASP A 43 -0.68 0.41 -12.69
C ASP A 43 0.52 1.25 -12.18
N PRO A 44 0.32 2.51 -11.79
CA PRO A 44 1.41 3.37 -11.31
C PRO A 44 2.26 2.73 -10.22
N SER A 45 1.67 1.91 -9.36
CA SER A 45 2.40 1.20 -8.30
C SER A 45 3.44 0.21 -8.83
N ILE A 46 3.21 -0.36 -10.02
CA ILE A 46 4.14 -1.26 -10.72
C ILE A 46 5.12 -0.43 -11.53
N GLY A 47 4.64 0.57 -12.28
CA GLY A 47 5.46 1.47 -13.09
C GLY A 47 6.54 2.17 -12.28
N LEU A 48 6.20 2.64 -11.08
CA LEU A 48 7.13 3.29 -10.16
C LEU A 48 8.28 2.39 -9.68
N ARG A 49 8.15 1.06 -9.76
CA ARG A 49 9.18 0.08 -9.38
C ARG A 49 10.13 -0.29 -10.51
N ILE A 50 9.83 0.10 -11.74
CA ILE A 50 10.70 -0.15 -12.89
C ILE A 50 12.02 0.56 -12.67
N ARG A 51 13.13 -0.14 -12.90
CA ARG A 51 14.47 0.43 -12.80
C ARG A 51 14.87 1.06 -14.12
N THR A 52 15.48 2.23 -14.02
CA THR A 52 15.98 2.97 -15.18
C THR A 52 17.26 3.72 -14.82
N ASP A 53 18.01 4.04 -15.86
CA ASP A 53 19.12 4.97 -15.78
C ASP A 53 18.64 6.35 -16.23
N VAL A 54 18.90 7.38 -15.46
CA VAL A 54 18.52 8.74 -15.78
C VAL A 54 19.74 9.64 -15.78
N LYS A 55 19.90 10.41 -16.85
CA LYS A 55 20.93 11.43 -16.96
C LYS A 55 20.30 12.66 -17.59
N PHE A 56 20.04 13.65 -16.76
CA PHE A 56 19.52 14.95 -17.16
C PHE A 56 20.60 16.00 -16.94
N ASP A 57 20.75 16.91 -17.88
CA ASP A 57 21.67 18.02 -17.81
C ASP A 57 20.93 19.30 -18.26
N ALA A 58 20.49 20.07 -17.29
CA ALA A 58 19.66 21.25 -17.47
C ALA A 58 18.39 21.00 -18.32
N VAL A 59 17.77 19.82 -18.18
CA VAL A 59 16.55 19.44 -18.91
C VAL A 59 15.33 20.08 -18.25
N PRO A 60 14.37 20.66 -19.00
CA PRO A 60 13.12 21.19 -18.44
C PRO A 60 12.37 20.16 -17.62
N LEU A 61 11.76 20.58 -16.51
CA LEU A 61 11.00 19.70 -15.61
C LEU A 61 9.90 18.92 -16.34
N ILE A 62 9.20 19.57 -17.28
CA ILE A 62 8.15 18.92 -18.07
C ILE A 62 8.69 17.71 -18.83
N ASP A 63 9.83 17.83 -19.49
CA ASP A 63 10.43 16.76 -20.30
C ASP A 63 10.94 15.62 -19.42
N VAL A 64 11.48 15.97 -18.23
CA VAL A 64 11.90 14.98 -17.22
C VAL A 64 10.72 14.14 -16.76
N LEU A 65 9.58 14.76 -16.45
CA LEU A 65 8.38 14.07 -15.99
C LEU A 65 7.77 13.20 -17.09
N GLU A 66 7.73 13.69 -18.33
CA GLU A 66 7.26 12.93 -19.48
C GLU A 66 8.16 11.71 -19.77
N PHE A 67 9.48 11.88 -19.68
CA PHE A 67 10.42 10.78 -19.79
C PHE A 67 10.15 9.70 -18.72
N LEU A 68 9.98 10.09 -17.46
CA LEU A 68 9.74 9.15 -16.36
C LEU A 68 8.39 8.44 -16.51
N ALA A 69 7.34 9.14 -16.97
CA ALA A 69 6.04 8.55 -17.27
C ALA A 69 6.14 7.50 -18.38
N THR A 70 6.87 7.81 -19.44
CA THR A 70 7.09 6.90 -20.57
C THR A 70 7.89 5.66 -20.16
N GLN A 71 8.96 5.83 -19.39
CA GLN A 71 9.75 4.70 -18.87
C GLN A 71 8.93 3.82 -17.93
N GLY A 72 8.04 4.42 -17.12
CA GLY A 72 7.13 3.72 -16.22
C GLY A 72 5.91 3.10 -16.89
N ARG A 73 5.66 3.43 -18.17
CA ARG A 73 4.43 3.05 -18.89
C ARG A 73 3.17 3.38 -18.10
N MET A 74 3.17 4.48 -17.38
CA MET A 74 2.09 4.87 -16.49
C MET A 74 1.47 6.19 -16.91
N ASN A 75 0.18 6.35 -16.57
CA ASN A 75 -0.49 7.64 -16.72
C ASN A 75 0.04 8.60 -15.65
N MET A 76 0.41 9.79 -16.10
CA MET A 76 0.87 10.86 -15.22
C MET A 76 0.08 12.14 -15.54
N MET A 77 -0.42 12.80 -14.51
CA MET A 77 -1.06 14.10 -14.59
C MET A 77 -0.27 15.09 -13.74
N VAL A 78 0.07 16.22 -14.31
CA VAL A 78 0.78 17.29 -13.60
C VAL A 78 -0.14 18.49 -13.43
N ASN A 79 -0.40 18.87 -12.19
CA ASN A 79 -1.17 20.06 -11.86
C ASN A 79 -0.28 21.31 -11.93
N TRP A 80 -0.03 21.77 -13.15
CA TRP A 80 0.84 22.93 -13.38
C TRP A 80 0.32 24.19 -12.70
N SER A 81 -1.00 24.40 -12.66
CA SER A 81 -1.58 25.59 -12.01
C SER A 81 -1.18 25.69 -10.54
N ALA A 82 -1.21 24.57 -9.82
CA ALA A 82 -0.81 24.54 -8.41
C ALA A 82 0.69 24.69 -8.24
N LEU A 83 1.50 24.08 -9.12
CA LEU A 83 2.95 24.16 -9.07
C LEU A 83 3.45 25.58 -9.41
N GLU A 84 2.88 26.22 -10.41
CA GLU A 84 3.21 27.60 -10.80
C GLU A 84 2.88 28.60 -9.68
N LEU A 85 1.73 28.41 -8.98
CA LEU A 85 1.39 29.21 -7.80
C LEU A 85 2.41 29.03 -6.66
N ALA A 86 3.02 27.84 -6.56
CA ALA A 86 4.11 27.57 -5.60
C ALA A 86 5.49 27.99 -6.11
N GLY A 87 5.56 28.71 -7.26
CA GLY A 87 6.81 29.20 -7.84
C GLY A 87 7.60 28.15 -8.61
N ILE A 88 6.98 27.03 -8.97
CA ILE A 88 7.63 25.94 -9.72
C ILE A 88 7.17 26.02 -11.19
N ASP A 89 8.08 26.49 -12.06
CA ASP A 89 7.82 26.59 -13.49
C ASP A 89 8.09 25.26 -14.20
N ARG A 90 7.30 24.98 -15.25
CA ARG A 90 7.46 23.78 -16.09
C ARG A 90 8.80 23.69 -16.80
N ASN A 91 9.42 24.84 -17.05
CA ASN A 91 10.74 24.93 -17.70
C ASN A 91 11.91 24.96 -16.70
N THR A 92 11.64 24.74 -15.41
CA THR A 92 12.72 24.70 -14.40
C THR A 92 13.76 23.65 -14.80
N PRO A 93 15.04 24.02 -14.94
CA PRO A 93 16.08 23.10 -15.38
C PRO A 93 16.42 22.09 -14.29
N VAL A 94 16.45 20.82 -14.68
CA VAL A 94 16.80 19.70 -13.80
C VAL A 94 18.12 19.10 -14.24
N THR A 95 19.06 18.97 -13.31
CA THR A 95 20.32 18.27 -13.52
C THR A 95 20.40 17.11 -12.54
N LEU A 96 20.40 15.87 -13.05
CA LEU A 96 20.37 14.66 -12.26
C LEU A 96 21.07 13.51 -12.99
N ASN A 97 21.90 12.73 -12.29
CA ASN A 97 22.56 11.55 -12.85
C ASN A 97 22.42 10.37 -11.88
N LEU A 98 21.54 9.44 -12.19
CA LEU A 98 21.28 8.25 -11.37
C LEU A 98 21.32 7.00 -12.25
N ARG A 99 21.83 5.88 -11.71
CA ARG A 99 21.94 4.62 -12.41
C ARG A 99 21.25 3.51 -11.62
N GLY A 100 20.49 2.65 -12.31
CA GLY A 100 19.85 1.47 -11.74
C GLY A 100 18.82 1.78 -10.65
N VAL A 101 18.25 2.98 -10.65
CA VAL A 101 17.25 3.41 -9.66
C VAL A 101 15.84 3.11 -10.15
N ASN A 102 14.92 2.90 -9.22
CA ASN A 102 13.50 2.83 -9.57
C ASN A 102 12.95 4.23 -9.89
N ILE A 103 11.91 4.28 -10.72
CA ILE A 103 11.29 5.53 -11.16
C ILE A 103 10.79 6.37 -9.97
N LEU A 104 10.26 5.74 -8.92
CA LEU A 104 9.86 6.45 -7.71
C LEU A 104 11.03 7.21 -7.07
N THR A 105 12.21 6.58 -7.01
CA THR A 105 13.41 7.24 -6.49
C THR A 105 13.85 8.38 -7.41
N ALA A 106 13.82 8.17 -8.73
CA ALA A 106 14.14 9.23 -9.70
C ALA A 106 13.18 10.42 -9.55
N LEU A 107 11.86 10.18 -9.44
CA LEU A 107 10.85 11.22 -9.18
C LEU A 107 11.10 11.98 -7.87
N ARG A 108 11.38 11.25 -6.79
CA ARG A 108 11.68 11.87 -5.48
C ARG A 108 12.94 12.73 -5.54
N MET A 109 13.98 12.28 -6.25
CA MET A 109 15.21 13.06 -6.42
C MET A 109 14.96 14.28 -7.29
N THR A 110 14.22 14.16 -8.39
CA THR A 110 13.79 15.28 -9.22
C THR A 110 13.03 16.32 -8.40
N ALA A 111 12.04 15.87 -7.62
CA ALA A 111 11.27 16.77 -6.75
C ALA A 111 12.19 17.53 -5.78
N ARG A 112 13.06 16.83 -5.05
CA ARG A 112 13.98 17.45 -4.10
C ARG A 112 14.95 18.42 -4.75
N THR A 113 15.36 18.16 -6.00
CA THR A 113 16.27 19.06 -6.74
C THR A 113 15.57 20.34 -7.15
N VAL A 114 14.27 20.27 -7.48
CA VAL A 114 13.48 21.43 -7.90
C VAL A 114 12.89 22.16 -6.70
N SER A 115 12.12 21.46 -5.86
CA SER A 115 11.50 22.04 -4.66
C SER A 115 10.92 20.94 -3.76
N ASP A 116 11.09 21.11 -2.44
CA ASP A 116 10.47 20.24 -1.44
C ASP A 116 8.92 20.37 -1.38
N GLN A 117 8.36 21.34 -2.08
CA GLN A 117 6.92 21.57 -2.14
C GLN A 117 6.21 20.64 -3.14
N ILE A 118 6.94 19.91 -3.98
CA ILE A 118 6.35 18.94 -4.91
C ILE A 118 5.86 17.73 -4.15
N GLY A 119 4.58 17.41 -4.34
CA GLY A 119 3.90 16.24 -3.80
C GLY A 119 3.46 15.28 -4.89
N PHE A 120 3.26 14.02 -4.50
CA PHE A 120 2.76 12.95 -5.38
C PHE A 120 1.54 12.30 -4.74
N ASP A 121 0.54 12.06 -5.54
CA ASP A 121 -0.62 11.27 -5.17
C ASP A 121 -0.92 10.23 -6.26
N VAL A 122 -1.47 9.08 -5.88
CA VAL A 122 -1.89 8.06 -6.82
C VAL A 122 -3.40 7.97 -6.74
N ASP A 123 -4.06 8.42 -7.80
CA ASP A 123 -5.50 8.36 -7.96
C ASP A 123 -5.85 7.25 -8.94
N GLU A 124 -6.49 6.17 -8.43
CA GLU A 124 -6.83 4.98 -9.21
C GLU A 124 -5.62 4.47 -10.02
N ASN A 125 -5.54 4.83 -11.30
CA ASN A 125 -4.49 4.42 -12.24
C ASN A 125 -3.69 5.59 -12.81
N ILE A 126 -3.67 6.73 -12.11
CA ILE A 126 -2.97 7.94 -12.53
C ILE A 126 -2.05 8.40 -11.40
N LEU A 127 -0.78 8.66 -11.73
CA LEU A 127 0.13 9.38 -10.85
C LEU A 127 -0.11 10.88 -11.00
N VAL A 128 -0.57 11.52 -9.93
CA VAL A 128 -0.80 12.97 -9.90
C VAL A 128 0.38 13.66 -9.26
N ILE A 129 0.98 14.62 -9.97
CA ILE A 129 2.03 15.50 -9.45
C ILE A 129 1.40 16.85 -9.17
N THR A 130 1.51 17.31 -7.95
CA THR A 130 0.91 18.56 -7.47
C THR A 130 1.78 19.14 -6.34
N THR A 131 1.28 20.14 -5.62
CA THR A 131 1.95 20.59 -4.40
C THR A 131 1.75 19.58 -3.28
N ARG A 132 2.72 19.51 -2.35
CA ARG A 132 2.64 18.63 -1.17
C ARG A 132 1.38 18.91 -0.35
N GLU A 133 1.01 20.17 -0.20
CA GLU A 133 -0.18 20.59 0.54
C GLU A 133 -1.46 19.99 -0.08
N LEU A 134 -1.61 20.05 -1.40
CA LEU A 134 -2.76 19.48 -2.10
C LEU A 134 -2.75 17.94 -2.09
N ALA A 135 -1.58 17.32 -2.24
CA ALA A 135 -1.44 15.87 -2.13
C ALA A 135 -1.81 15.38 -0.72
N ASP A 136 -1.41 16.11 0.32
CA ASP A 136 -1.70 15.79 1.72
C ASP A 136 -3.14 16.11 2.13
N ALA A 137 -3.83 16.96 1.38
CA ALA A 137 -5.25 17.25 1.61
C ALA A 137 -6.15 16.02 1.37
N ARG A 138 -5.70 15.09 0.52
CA ARG A 138 -6.43 13.86 0.23
C ARG A 138 -6.13 12.79 1.28
N MET A 139 -7.14 12.47 2.09
CA MET A 139 -7.06 11.44 3.12
C MET A 139 -7.50 10.08 2.57
N VAL A 140 -6.70 9.06 2.83
CA VAL A 140 -6.98 7.66 2.47
C VAL A 140 -7.04 6.84 3.75
N THR A 141 -8.04 5.97 3.88
CA THR A 141 -8.14 5.04 4.99
C THR A 141 -7.66 3.65 4.55
N ARG A 142 -6.75 3.07 5.32
CA ARG A 142 -6.26 1.70 5.10
C ARG A 142 -6.24 0.91 6.39
N LEU A 143 -6.43 -0.40 6.25
CA LEU A 143 -6.35 -1.36 7.34
C LEU A 143 -5.03 -2.12 7.23
N TYR A 144 -4.34 -2.25 8.38
CA TYR A 144 -3.11 -3.01 8.52
C TYR A 144 -3.32 -4.08 9.59
N PRO A 145 -3.24 -5.38 9.26
CA PRO A 145 -3.31 -6.43 10.26
C PRO A 145 -2.08 -6.36 11.15
N ILE A 146 -2.29 -6.34 12.46
CA ILE A 146 -1.21 -6.31 13.47
C ILE A 146 -1.34 -7.42 14.52
N ASP A 147 -2.20 -8.41 14.29
CA ASP A 147 -2.41 -9.52 15.22
C ASP A 147 -1.10 -10.22 15.61
N ASP A 148 -0.18 -10.40 14.64
CA ASP A 148 1.11 -11.02 14.87
C ASP A 148 1.98 -10.23 15.87
N LEU A 149 1.86 -8.90 15.86
CA LEU A 149 2.59 -8.03 16.78
C LEU A 149 1.97 -8.01 18.19
N LEU A 150 0.70 -8.39 18.31
CA LEU A 150 -0.04 -8.40 19.57
C LEU A 150 -0.06 -9.77 20.22
N SER A 151 0.42 -10.81 19.53
CA SER A 151 0.48 -12.16 20.09
C SER A 151 1.49 -12.22 21.23
N VAL A 152 1.04 -12.71 22.37
CA VAL A 152 1.92 -13.05 23.49
C VAL A 152 2.52 -14.41 23.19
N VAL A 153 3.82 -14.50 23.20
CA VAL A 153 4.48 -15.81 23.31
C VAL A 153 4.29 -16.25 24.76
N PRO A 154 3.55 -17.34 25.04
CA PRO A 154 3.41 -17.81 26.40
C PRO A 154 4.79 -18.09 26.98
N ASN A 155 5.06 -17.52 28.15
CA ASN A 155 6.27 -17.86 28.89
C ASN A 155 6.06 -19.26 29.51
N PHE A 156 6.78 -20.24 29.01
CA PHE A 156 6.73 -21.62 29.52
C PHE A 156 7.70 -21.81 30.69
N ASP A 157 7.71 -20.91 31.66
CA ASP A 157 8.54 -21.01 32.85
C ASP A 157 8.16 -22.22 33.74
N ASP A 158 6.93 -22.76 33.54
CA ASP A 158 6.45 -23.96 34.18
C ASP A 158 6.65 -25.23 33.31
N ALA A 159 7.68 -25.28 32.49
CA ALA A 159 8.01 -26.53 31.80
C ALA A 159 8.28 -27.61 32.88
N PRO A 160 7.56 -28.76 32.85
CA PRO A 160 7.79 -29.81 33.83
C PRO A 160 9.25 -30.24 33.74
N GLU A 161 9.96 -30.08 34.87
CA GLU A 161 11.33 -30.60 34.99
C GLU A 161 11.24 -32.13 34.87
N PHE A 162 11.58 -32.65 33.71
CA PHE A 162 11.82 -34.07 33.55
C PHE A 162 13.16 -34.39 34.19
N SER A 163 13.12 -34.65 35.51
CA SER A 163 14.29 -35.17 36.18
C SER A 163 14.54 -36.63 35.74
N LEU A 164 15.42 -36.82 34.79
CA LEU A 164 15.90 -38.14 34.34
C LEU A 164 16.75 -38.86 35.41
N GLN A 165 16.77 -38.32 36.64
CA GLN A 165 17.66 -38.76 37.70
C GLN A 165 17.10 -39.92 38.56
N SER A 166 15.89 -40.46 38.27
CA SER A 166 15.28 -41.46 39.12
C SER A 166 15.21 -42.88 38.55
N SER A 167 16.01 -43.22 37.56
CA SER A 167 16.08 -44.62 37.06
C SER A 167 17.42 -45.32 37.16
N SER A 168 18.30 -44.84 38.04
CA SER A 168 19.58 -45.53 38.29
C SER A 168 19.81 -45.72 39.78
N GLY A 169 19.30 -46.77 40.35
CA GLY A 169 19.72 -47.12 41.71
C GLY A 169 18.84 -48.10 42.42
N GLY A 170 19.16 -49.39 42.34
CA GLY A 170 19.12 -50.25 43.49
C GLY A 170 17.85 -51.12 43.71
N GLY A 171 18.05 -52.39 43.47
CA GLY A 171 17.14 -53.48 43.73
C GLY A 171 16.75 -53.65 45.18
N GLY A 172 15.68 -54.40 45.38
CA GLY A 172 15.40 -55.10 46.64
C GLY A 172 13.94 -55.10 47.05
N GLY A 173 13.22 -56.16 46.69
CA GLY A 173 12.35 -56.86 47.63
C GLY A 173 10.91 -56.41 47.83
N GLY A 174 9.97 -57.18 47.31
CA GLY A 174 8.85 -57.61 48.12
C GLY A 174 7.47 -56.97 47.85
N GLY A 175 6.63 -57.70 47.11
CA GLY A 175 5.26 -57.92 47.54
C GLY A 175 4.12 -57.02 47.11
N GLY A 176 3.29 -57.47 46.18
CA GLY A 176 1.85 -57.41 46.37
C GLY A 176 1.05 -56.33 45.69
N GLY A 177 0.33 -56.68 44.65
CA GLY A 177 -1.03 -56.23 44.54
C GLY A 177 -1.39 -55.06 43.62
N GLY A 178 -1.80 -55.36 42.42
CA GLY A 178 -3.05 -54.93 41.88
C GLY A 178 -3.30 -53.49 41.46
N GLY A 179 -3.61 -53.28 40.23
CA GLY A 179 -4.47 -52.20 39.82
C GLY A 179 -3.96 -51.35 38.65
N GLY A 180 -4.29 -51.73 37.45
CA GLY A 180 -4.13 -50.93 36.26
C GLY A 180 -4.93 -49.65 36.33
N GLY A 181 -4.35 -48.57 35.91
CA GLY A 181 -5.04 -47.31 35.80
C GLY A 181 -4.42 -46.54 34.65
N GLY A 182 -5.13 -46.51 33.52
CA GLY A 182 -4.72 -45.92 32.27
C GLY A 182 -4.48 -44.43 32.36
N LEU A 183 -3.50 -44.03 31.64
CA LEU A 183 -2.97 -42.67 31.51
C LEU A 183 -3.89 -41.67 30.75
N PHE A 184 -5.11 -42.10 30.38
CA PHE A 184 -6.09 -41.28 29.73
C PHE A 184 -7.49 -41.52 30.30
N GLY A 185 -7.81 -40.85 31.40
CA GLY A 185 -9.15 -40.86 31.99
C GLY A 185 -9.59 -39.45 32.30
N GLY A 186 -10.50 -38.97 31.46
CA GLY A 186 -11.19 -37.71 31.68
C GLY A 186 -12.01 -37.75 32.97
N GLY A 187 -12.07 -36.64 33.67
CA GLY A 187 -12.90 -36.39 34.82
C GLY A 187 -13.31 -34.95 34.90
N ALA A 188 -14.53 -34.70 34.43
CA ALA A 188 -15.26 -33.49 34.77
C ALA A 188 -15.55 -33.46 36.26
N GLY A 189 -15.40 -32.33 36.92
CA GLY A 189 -15.79 -32.15 38.31
C GLY A 189 -15.47 -30.78 38.89
N ASN A 190 -16.40 -29.87 38.68
CA ASN A 190 -17.03 -29.01 39.68
C ASN A 190 -16.18 -28.30 40.74
N GLY A 191 -16.21 -26.96 40.67
CA GLY A 191 -16.47 -26.06 41.81
C GLY A 191 -15.39 -25.93 42.86
N GLY A 192 -14.85 -24.73 42.97
CA GLY A 192 -14.16 -24.32 44.13
C GLY A 192 -13.52 -22.95 43.94
N ALA A 193 -14.28 -21.89 44.23
CA ALA A 193 -13.70 -20.60 44.53
C ALA A 193 -12.72 -20.77 45.71
N ASN A 194 -11.49 -20.45 45.48
CA ASN A 194 -10.63 -20.02 46.57
C ASN A 194 -9.75 -18.84 46.13
N SER A 195 -10.14 -17.71 46.64
CA SER A 195 -9.39 -16.51 46.88
C SER A 195 -8.15 -16.88 47.69
N GLY A 196 -7.02 -16.50 47.27
CA GLY A 196 -5.89 -16.57 48.17
C GLY A 196 -4.54 -16.34 47.51
N GLY A 197 -4.17 -15.12 47.43
CA GLY A 197 -2.94 -14.68 47.98
C GLY A 197 -1.69 -14.70 47.12
N ASN A 198 -1.30 -13.54 46.84
CA ASN A 198 0.07 -13.05 47.00
C ASN A 198 0.99 -13.14 45.78
N GLY A 199 1.16 -12.02 45.11
CA GLY A 199 2.40 -11.27 45.25
C GLY A 199 3.56 -11.79 44.45
N GLY A 200 3.44 -11.71 43.15
CA GLY A 200 4.60 -11.47 42.35
C GLY A 200 4.32 -10.19 41.58
N ALA A 201 4.97 -9.12 41.96
CA ALA A 201 5.03 -7.90 41.17
C ALA A 201 6.00 -8.13 40.04
N ASP A 202 5.61 -8.96 39.09
CA ASP A 202 6.32 -9.15 37.84
C ASP A 202 5.30 -8.91 36.72
N GLY A 203 5.40 -7.69 36.14
CA GLY A 203 4.85 -7.30 34.87
C GLY A 203 3.45 -7.80 34.57
N ALA A 204 2.42 -7.08 35.00
CA ALA A 204 1.08 -7.31 34.48
C ALA A 204 1.19 -7.38 32.95
N GLU A 205 0.97 -8.58 32.39
CA GLU A 205 0.98 -8.75 30.93
C GLU A 205 -0.03 -7.80 30.35
N LEU A 206 0.47 -6.85 29.55
CA LEU A 206 -0.35 -5.88 28.89
C LEU A 206 -1.41 -6.60 28.06
N THR A 207 -2.64 -6.15 28.15
CA THR A 207 -3.71 -6.66 27.31
C THR A 207 -3.40 -6.36 25.83
N ARG A 208 -4.03 -7.10 24.90
CA ARG A 208 -3.86 -6.83 23.46
C ARG A 208 -4.17 -5.39 23.10
N VAL A 209 -5.16 -4.78 23.75
CA VAL A 209 -5.56 -3.39 23.50
C VAL A 209 -4.46 -2.44 23.96
N GLU A 210 -3.92 -2.61 25.16
CA GLU A 210 -2.85 -1.77 25.71
C GLU A 210 -1.58 -1.85 24.87
N ARG A 211 -1.23 -3.05 24.36
CA ARG A 211 -0.09 -3.19 23.41
C ARG A 211 -0.35 -2.47 22.10
N ALA A 212 -1.57 -2.59 21.56
CA ALA A 212 -1.94 -1.87 20.35
C ALA A 212 -1.85 -0.34 20.56
N GLU A 213 -2.28 0.16 21.69
CA GLU A 213 -2.17 1.59 22.04
C GLU A 213 -0.72 2.05 22.18
N GLN A 214 0.15 1.23 22.76
CA GLN A 214 1.59 1.52 22.82
C GLN A 214 2.22 1.58 21.42
N ILE A 215 1.84 0.65 20.54
CA ILE A 215 2.29 0.64 19.13
C ILE A 215 1.80 1.92 18.43
N ILE A 216 0.53 2.31 18.62
CA ILE A 216 -0.03 3.54 18.06
C ILE A 216 0.76 4.76 18.53
N GLN A 217 0.98 4.90 19.85
CA GLN A 217 1.74 6.02 20.41
C GLN A 217 3.18 6.07 19.87
N LEU A 218 3.85 4.91 19.77
CA LEU A 218 5.18 4.84 19.20
C LEU A 218 5.20 5.28 17.73
N LEU A 219 4.25 4.80 16.93
CA LEU A 219 4.14 5.16 15.52
C LEU A 219 3.83 6.64 15.34
N GLN A 220 2.92 7.20 16.12
CA GLN A 220 2.57 8.62 16.09
C GLN A 220 3.72 9.54 16.53
N ALA A 221 4.58 9.06 17.42
CA ALA A 221 5.75 9.81 17.86
C ALA A 221 6.94 9.74 16.87
N THR A 222 7.05 8.64 16.10
CA THR A 222 8.23 8.39 15.25
C THR A 222 7.98 8.63 13.77
N VAL A 223 6.75 8.42 13.29
CA VAL A 223 6.40 8.54 11.87
C VAL A 223 5.69 9.86 11.63
N GLU A 224 6.38 10.84 11.10
CA GLU A 224 5.84 12.17 10.74
C GLU A 224 4.92 12.74 11.82
N PRO A 225 5.44 13.12 12.99
CA PRO A 225 4.62 13.49 14.16
C PRO A 225 3.58 14.55 13.89
N ASP A 226 3.90 15.52 13.03
CA ASP A 226 3.06 16.69 12.73
C ASP A 226 1.78 16.34 11.92
N VAL A 227 1.70 15.12 11.39
CA VAL A 227 0.57 14.69 10.56
C VAL A 227 -0.61 14.21 11.40
N TRP A 228 -0.35 13.71 12.62
CA TRP A 228 -1.33 13.03 13.46
C TRP A 228 -2.22 14.01 14.25
N ASP A 229 -3.48 13.63 14.43
CA ASP A 229 -4.50 14.39 15.15
C ASP A 229 -4.09 14.72 16.59
N VAL A 230 -3.36 13.84 17.25
CA VAL A 230 -2.81 14.07 18.59
C VAL A 230 -1.83 15.24 18.66
N ASN A 231 -1.21 15.60 17.55
CA ASN A 231 -0.26 16.71 17.42
C ASN A 231 -0.83 17.90 16.61
N GLY A 232 -2.16 17.90 16.38
CA GLY A 232 -2.84 18.96 15.63
C GLY A 232 -2.91 18.74 14.12
N GLY A 233 -2.45 17.59 13.61
CA GLY A 233 -2.59 17.17 12.24
C GLY A 233 -3.99 16.67 11.89
N ARG A 234 -4.15 16.10 10.70
CA ARG A 234 -5.44 15.61 10.19
C ARG A 234 -5.52 14.08 10.10
N ALA A 235 -4.39 13.38 10.23
CA ALA A 235 -4.34 11.94 10.17
C ALA A 235 -4.73 11.32 11.52
N SER A 236 -5.37 10.18 11.48
CA SER A 236 -5.75 9.42 12.67
C SER A 236 -5.38 7.95 12.56
N MET A 237 -5.12 7.35 13.72
CA MET A 237 -4.77 5.95 13.83
C MET A 237 -5.56 5.33 14.97
N ARG A 238 -6.21 4.19 14.72
CA ARG A 238 -7.04 3.50 15.70
C ARG A 238 -6.89 1.99 15.58
N TYR A 239 -6.94 1.30 16.70
CA TYR A 239 -6.98 -0.16 16.76
C TYR A 239 -8.43 -0.67 16.76
N PHE A 240 -8.71 -1.67 15.96
CA PHE A 240 -9.97 -2.40 15.97
C PHE A 240 -9.79 -3.86 15.53
N ALA A 241 -10.18 -4.79 16.39
CA ALA A 241 -10.26 -6.22 16.10
C ALA A 241 -9.02 -6.79 15.36
N GLY A 242 -7.80 -6.57 15.91
CA GLY A 242 -6.56 -7.08 15.32
C GLY A 242 -6.00 -6.24 14.17
N ASN A 243 -6.69 -5.18 13.78
CA ASN A 243 -6.29 -4.32 12.68
C ASN A 243 -6.00 -2.90 13.19
N LEU A 244 -5.00 -2.28 12.58
CA LEU A 244 -4.73 -0.87 12.72
C LEU A 244 -5.42 -0.14 11.56
N ILE A 245 -6.38 0.71 11.89
CA ILE A 245 -7.08 1.57 10.93
C ILE A 245 -6.34 2.90 10.89
N VAL A 246 -5.73 3.20 9.75
CA VAL A 246 -4.96 4.43 9.55
C VAL A 246 -5.66 5.27 8.49
N THR A 247 -6.04 6.49 8.86
CA THR A 247 -6.56 7.50 7.94
C THR A 247 -5.53 8.61 7.85
N GLY A 248 -5.00 8.85 6.66
CA GLY A 248 -3.94 9.84 6.46
C GLY A 248 -3.62 10.07 5.00
N PRO A 249 -2.71 11.01 4.70
CA PRO A 249 -2.23 11.24 3.35
C PRO A 249 -1.58 9.99 2.74
N ALA A 250 -1.65 9.84 1.42
CA ALA A 250 -1.11 8.66 0.72
C ALA A 250 0.38 8.41 1.03
N ARG A 251 1.17 9.47 1.25
CA ARG A 251 2.60 9.36 1.59
C ARG A 251 2.85 8.63 2.93
N VAL A 252 1.99 8.83 3.93
CA VAL A 252 2.08 8.14 5.22
C VAL A 252 1.93 6.63 5.03
N HIS A 253 0.96 6.21 4.22
CA HIS A 253 0.77 4.79 3.89
C HIS A 253 1.95 4.18 3.14
N GLY A 254 2.71 4.99 2.38
CA GLY A 254 3.94 4.56 1.73
C GLY A 254 5.02 4.12 2.71
N LEU A 255 5.09 4.74 3.88
CA LEU A 255 6.05 4.41 4.94
C LEU A 255 5.75 3.06 5.60
N PHE A 256 4.47 2.68 5.74
CA PHE A 256 4.06 1.38 6.28
C PHE A 256 4.24 0.22 5.28
N ARG A 257 4.40 0.50 3.98
CA ARG A 257 4.57 -0.50 2.91
C ARG A 257 6.04 -0.74 2.52
N ALA A 258 6.97 -0.02 3.13
CA ALA A 258 8.38 -0.12 2.76
C ALA A 258 9.00 -1.44 3.26
N ARG A 259 8.58 -2.56 2.62
CA ARG A 259 9.41 -3.78 2.44
C ARG A 259 8.85 -4.69 1.37
#